data_8661160f160101c878572626be618b22
#
_entry.id   8661160f160101c878572626be618b22
#
_cell.length_a   1.000
_cell.length_b   1.000
_cell.length_c   1.000
_cell.angle_alpha   90.00
_cell.angle_beta   90.00
_cell.angle_gamma   90.00
#
_symmetry.space_group_name_H-M   'P 1'
#
loop_
_entity.id
_entity.type
_entity.pdbx_description
1 polymer ?
#
loop_
_entity_poly.entity_id
_entity_poly.type
_entity_poly.pdbx_seq_one_letter_code
_entity_poly.pdbx_strand_id
1 'polypeptide(L)'
;MENIIKKEIQYPYLTKPVEIYERQNGHKIVLAHKEGGLVNISSWVKTGSINENDENNGISHFLEHLMFKGTHKHKAGYFDKTLESKGAIVNAATWKDYTFYYVTLPQGPDGEYFKLAIELHADMMLDPVIPEEEIGLAFNLGDDSVPQKRERHVVIEEIRMRKDQNWTKVYNACNFNMYKKHPYKRDVIGTPEIISRVTRDEIMNYYKTFYSPENMTTIIVGDFDKEKVLAKVEKEFDFKGRPNAPKKINEIDAPADSTVVVENKAKTNTSYLMVGFLGPK
;
A
#
# COMPACT_ATOMS: atom_id res chain seq x y z
N MET A 1 -20.16 15.71 -15.40
CA MET A 1 -19.66 14.44 -16.02
C MET A 1 -18.98 14.67 -17.39
N GLU A 2 -18.53 15.87 -17.65
CA GLU A 2 -17.76 16.17 -18.86
C GLU A 2 -16.30 15.77 -18.61
N ASN A 3 -15.74 14.94 -19.53
CA ASN A 3 -14.35 14.50 -19.59
C ASN A 3 -13.92 13.31 -18.72
N ILE A 4 -14.74 12.28 -18.64
CA ILE A 4 -14.32 10.96 -18.13
C ILE A 4 -14.18 10.00 -19.31
N ILE A 5 -13.00 9.41 -19.48
CA ILE A 5 -12.79 8.33 -20.45
C ILE A 5 -13.29 7.05 -19.81
N LYS A 6 -14.22 6.37 -20.47
CA LYS A 6 -14.75 5.07 -20.06
C LYS A 6 -14.19 3.96 -20.93
N LYS A 7 -13.72 2.88 -20.30
CA LYS A 7 -13.35 1.64 -20.96
C LYS A 7 -14.04 0.46 -20.28
N GLU A 8 -14.46 -0.52 -21.06
CA GLU A 8 -15.09 -1.75 -20.58
C GLU A 8 -14.22 -2.97 -20.92
N ILE A 9 -14.14 -3.89 -19.97
CA ILE A 9 -13.41 -5.15 -20.15
C ILE A 9 -14.33 -6.30 -19.71
N GLN A 10 -14.65 -7.21 -20.63
CA GLN A 10 -15.42 -8.41 -20.30
C GLN A 10 -14.50 -9.50 -19.77
N TYR A 11 -14.83 -10.02 -18.60
CA TYR A 11 -14.18 -11.20 -18.00
C TYR A 11 -15.12 -12.40 -18.07
N PRO A 12 -14.61 -13.62 -18.35
CA PRO A 12 -15.45 -14.81 -18.53
C PRO A 12 -16.32 -15.19 -17.33
N TYR A 13 -15.92 -14.78 -16.13
CA TYR A 13 -16.58 -15.15 -14.88
C TYR A 13 -17.50 -14.05 -14.30
N LEU A 14 -17.62 -12.93 -15.00
CA LEU A 14 -18.48 -11.83 -14.58
C LEU A 14 -19.66 -11.70 -15.53
N THR A 15 -20.85 -11.50 -14.95
CA THR A 15 -22.10 -11.29 -15.71
C THR A 15 -22.17 -9.92 -16.38
N LYS A 16 -21.44 -8.94 -15.82
CA LYS A 16 -21.32 -7.58 -16.35
C LYS A 16 -19.86 -7.26 -16.63
N PRO A 17 -19.54 -6.39 -17.60
CA PRO A 17 -18.17 -5.94 -17.83
C PRO A 17 -17.63 -5.18 -16.64
N VAL A 18 -16.32 -5.24 -16.46
CA VAL A 18 -15.60 -4.31 -15.58
C VAL A 18 -15.50 -2.98 -16.28
N GLU A 19 -15.92 -1.93 -15.61
CA GLU A 19 -15.91 -0.58 -16.14
C GLU A 19 -14.74 0.21 -15.51
N ILE A 20 -13.95 0.86 -16.35
CA ILE A 20 -12.81 1.67 -15.94
C ILE A 20 -13.12 3.12 -16.36
N TYR A 21 -13.08 4.00 -15.38
CA TYR A 21 -13.29 5.44 -15.56
C TYR A 21 -11.98 6.16 -15.26
N GLU A 22 -11.51 6.97 -16.19
CA GLU A 22 -10.32 7.80 -16.00
C GLU A 22 -10.71 9.27 -15.96
N ARG A 23 -10.44 9.93 -14.83
CA ARG A 23 -10.74 11.34 -14.59
C ARG A 23 -9.67 12.23 -15.24
N GLN A 24 -9.98 13.49 -15.49
CA GLN A 24 -9.01 14.46 -16.06
C GLN A 24 -7.70 14.58 -15.29
N ASN A 25 -7.74 14.41 -13.96
CA ASN A 25 -6.57 14.45 -13.10
C ASN A 25 -5.75 13.14 -13.12
N GLY A 26 -6.17 12.14 -13.91
CA GLY A 26 -5.52 10.84 -14.03
C GLY A 26 -5.96 9.79 -13.00
N HIS A 27 -6.80 10.14 -12.01
CA HIS A 27 -7.35 9.16 -11.07
C HIS A 27 -8.25 8.16 -11.79
N LYS A 28 -8.03 6.87 -11.56
CA LYS A 28 -8.82 5.79 -12.13
C LYS A 28 -9.80 5.22 -11.12
N ILE A 29 -11.04 5.00 -11.58
CA ILE A 29 -12.08 4.30 -10.82
C ILE A 29 -12.44 3.05 -11.59
N VAL A 30 -12.38 1.90 -10.95
CA VAL A 30 -12.72 0.60 -11.53
C VAL A 30 -13.92 0.04 -10.80
N LEU A 31 -14.98 -0.27 -11.55
CA LEU A 31 -16.19 -0.85 -11.02
C LEU A 31 -16.36 -2.27 -11.55
N ALA A 32 -16.44 -3.25 -10.66
CA ALA A 32 -16.72 -4.64 -10.98
C ALA A 32 -17.98 -5.10 -10.23
N HIS A 33 -19.07 -5.21 -10.95
CA HIS A 33 -20.33 -5.68 -10.36
C HIS A 33 -20.30 -7.19 -10.13
N LYS A 34 -20.59 -7.59 -8.90
CA LYS A 34 -20.73 -9.00 -8.49
C LYS A 34 -21.87 -9.11 -7.50
N GLU A 35 -22.88 -9.91 -7.85
CA GLU A 35 -24.00 -10.18 -6.97
C GLU A 35 -23.56 -10.78 -5.63
N GLY A 36 -24.21 -10.38 -4.55
CA GLY A 36 -23.94 -10.87 -3.20
C GLY A 36 -24.11 -9.79 -2.15
N GLY A 37 -24.03 -10.19 -0.88
CA GLY A 37 -24.27 -9.26 0.25
C GLY A 37 -23.02 -8.47 0.68
N LEU A 38 -21.86 -8.67 0.05
CA LEU A 38 -20.60 -8.01 0.39
C LEU A 38 -20.18 -7.02 -0.68
N VAL A 39 -19.57 -5.94 -0.23
CA VAL A 39 -18.91 -4.95 -1.08
C VAL A 39 -17.50 -4.71 -0.61
N ASN A 40 -16.62 -4.40 -1.55
CA ASN A 40 -15.23 -4.04 -1.32
C ASN A 40 -14.92 -2.69 -1.95
N ILE A 41 -14.21 -1.84 -1.23
CA ILE A 41 -13.50 -0.70 -1.78
C ILE A 41 -12.01 -0.86 -1.51
N SER A 42 -11.19 -0.65 -2.51
CA SER A 42 -9.74 -0.63 -2.35
C SER A 42 -9.10 0.50 -3.15
N SER A 43 -8.06 1.11 -2.58
CA SER A 43 -7.22 2.09 -3.28
C SER A 43 -5.83 1.52 -3.47
N TRP A 44 -5.40 1.46 -4.72
CA TRP A 44 -4.10 0.98 -5.16
C TRP A 44 -3.25 2.16 -5.57
N VAL A 45 -2.12 2.33 -4.92
CA VAL A 45 -1.15 3.40 -5.19
C VAL A 45 0.08 2.79 -5.83
N LYS A 46 0.50 3.34 -6.98
CA LYS A 46 1.68 2.87 -7.73
C LYS A 46 2.96 3.35 -7.06
N THR A 47 3.19 2.92 -5.83
CA THR A 47 4.39 3.22 -5.06
C THR A 47 4.67 2.12 -4.05
N GLY A 48 5.94 1.91 -3.77
CA GLY A 48 6.47 0.92 -2.84
C GLY A 48 7.98 1.09 -2.78
N SER A 49 8.71 0.05 -2.39
CA SER A 49 10.18 0.15 -2.25
C SER A 49 10.92 0.49 -3.54
N ILE A 50 10.28 0.40 -4.70
CA ILE A 50 10.83 0.85 -6.00
C ILE A 50 11.11 2.36 -6.03
N ASN A 51 10.33 3.15 -5.30
CA ASN A 51 10.44 4.61 -5.23
C ASN A 51 11.34 5.10 -4.10
N GLU A 52 11.87 4.19 -3.30
CA GLU A 52 12.77 4.46 -2.19
C GLU A 52 14.25 4.52 -2.64
N ASN A 53 15.10 4.95 -1.73
CA ASN A 53 16.55 4.90 -1.86
C ASN A 53 17.18 4.24 -0.62
N ASP A 54 18.50 4.22 -0.52
CA ASP A 54 19.21 3.55 0.57
C ASP A 54 19.11 4.33 1.90
N GLU A 55 18.64 5.59 1.89
CA GLU A 55 18.51 6.43 3.07
C GLU A 55 17.09 6.35 3.69
N ASN A 56 16.08 5.98 2.89
CA ASN A 56 14.68 5.94 3.30
C ASN A 56 13.98 4.60 3.05
N ASN A 57 14.72 3.52 2.83
CA ASN A 57 14.15 2.19 2.57
C ASN A 57 13.26 1.72 3.72
N GLY A 58 12.04 1.33 3.39
CA GLY A 58 10.98 0.94 4.31
C GLY A 58 9.96 2.04 4.61
N ILE A 59 10.16 3.27 4.08
CA ILE A 59 9.25 4.39 4.34
C ILE A 59 7.84 4.15 3.78
N SER A 60 7.70 3.44 2.67
CA SER A 60 6.38 3.10 2.09
C SER A 60 5.59 2.16 3.01
N HIS A 61 6.25 1.15 3.56
CA HIS A 61 5.63 0.23 4.51
C HIS A 61 5.31 0.93 5.83
N PHE A 62 6.21 1.77 6.33
CA PHE A 62 5.97 2.54 7.53
C PHE A 62 4.81 3.53 7.36
N LEU A 63 4.72 4.20 6.22
CA LEU A 63 3.57 5.03 5.88
C LEU A 63 2.27 4.23 5.86
N GLU A 64 2.28 3.00 5.33
CA GLU A 64 1.10 2.12 5.32
C GLU A 64 0.52 1.96 6.71
N HIS A 65 1.33 1.65 7.74
CA HIS A 65 0.89 1.55 9.13
C HIS A 65 0.29 2.86 9.66
N LEU A 66 0.87 3.99 9.27
CA LEU A 66 0.50 5.30 9.77
C LEU A 66 -0.77 5.87 9.12
N MET A 67 -1.18 5.37 7.97
CA MET A 67 -2.40 5.82 7.28
C MET A 67 -3.67 5.58 8.12
N PHE A 68 -3.66 4.57 9.01
CA PHE A 68 -4.77 4.27 9.90
C PHE A 68 -4.80 5.11 11.19
N LYS A 69 -3.83 6.03 11.38
CA LYS A 69 -3.65 6.80 12.63
C LYS A 69 -4.36 8.14 12.65
N GLY A 70 -5.43 8.27 11.88
CA GLY A 70 -6.33 9.42 11.90
C GLY A 70 -6.15 10.40 10.74
N THR A 71 -7.15 11.23 10.60
CA THR A 71 -7.28 12.29 9.59
C THR A 71 -7.57 13.61 10.28
N HIS A 72 -7.64 14.71 9.52
CA HIS A 72 -8.07 15.99 10.10
C HIS A 72 -9.51 15.95 10.63
N LYS A 73 -10.36 15.05 10.15
CA LYS A 73 -11.75 14.89 10.60
C LYS A 73 -11.89 13.88 11.74
N HIS A 74 -11.06 12.84 11.76
CA HIS A 74 -11.23 11.68 12.63
C HIS A 74 -9.93 11.30 13.34
N LYS A 75 -10.02 11.10 14.65
CA LYS A 75 -8.87 10.66 15.47
C LYS A 75 -8.48 9.22 15.19
N ALA A 76 -7.26 8.85 15.55
CA ALA A 76 -6.77 7.47 15.49
C ALA A 76 -7.76 6.48 16.13
N GLY A 77 -7.97 5.34 15.49
CA GLY A 77 -8.90 4.30 15.89
C GLY A 77 -10.38 4.56 15.55
N TYR A 78 -10.75 5.74 15.05
CA TYR A 78 -12.13 5.99 14.63
C TYR A 78 -12.51 5.19 13.39
N PHE A 79 -11.62 5.14 12.39
CA PHE A 79 -11.80 4.40 11.14
C PHE A 79 -12.06 2.92 11.43
N ASP A 80 -11.14 2.27 12.15
CA ASP A 80 -11.22 0.84 12.45
C ASP A 80 -12.49 0.52 13.25
N LYS A 81 -12.68 1.19 14.41
CA LYS A 81 -13.84 0.95 15.27
C LYS A 81 -15.18 1.14 14.56
N THR A 82 -15.26 2.18 13.73
CA THR A 82 -16.50 2.49 13.02
C THR A 82 -16.82 1.42 11.99
N LEU A 83 -15.84 1.01 11.18
CA LEU A 83 -16.04 0.02 10.14
C LEU A 83 -16.19 -1.41 10.70
N GLU A 84 -15.37 -1.79 11.67
CA GLU A 84 -15.48 -3.09 12.35
C GLU A 84 -16.83 -3.28 13.03
N SER A 85 -17.40 -2.21 13.63
CA SER A 85 -18.77 -2.26 14.19
C SER A 85 -19.86 -2.55 13.15
N LYS A 86 -19.55 -2.43 11.86
CA LYS A 86 -20.41 -2.77 10.72
C LYS A 86 -20.07 -4.13 10.10
N GLY A 87 -19.15 -4.88 10.73
CA GLY A 87 -18.70 -6.18 10.23
C GLY A 87 -17.66 -6.08 9.13
N ALA A 88 -16.94 -4.95 9.02
CA ALA A 88 -15.90 -4.77 8.04
C ALA A 88 -14.63 -5.54 8.38
N ILE A 89 -13.95 -6.00 7.32
CA ILE A 89 -12.55 -6.40 7.35
C ILE A 89 -11.76 -5.28 6.70
N VAL A 90 -10.79 -4.75 7.41
CA VAL A 90 -9.90 -3.68 6.97
C VAL A 90 -8.47 -4.21 6.94
N ASN A 91 -7.73 -3.92 5.87
CA ASN A 91 -6.31 -4.25 5.83
C ASN A 91 -5.59 -3.42 4.75
N ALA A 92 -4.26 -3.52 4.73
CA ALA A 92 -3.39 -2.94 3.73
C ALA A 92 -2.20 -3.86 3.45
N ALA A 93 -1.48 -3.60 2.38
CA ALA A 93 -0.19 -4.24 2.12
C ALA A 93 0.67 -3.37 1.20
N THR A 94 1.97 -3.36 1.48
CA THR A 94 2.99 -2.73 0.66
C THR A 94 3.84 -3.78 -0.03
N TRP A 95 4.08 -3.59 -1.33
CA TRP A 95 4.99 -4.40 -2.11
C TRP A 95 6.09 -3.53 -2.76
N LYS A 96 6.78 -4.09 -3.72
CA LYS A 96 7.89 -3.38 -4.36
C LYS A 96 7.44 -2.17 -5.17
N ASP A 97 6.33 -2.27 -5.89
CA ASP A 97 5.84 -1.27 -6.85
C ASP A 97 4.39 -0.82 -6.63
N TYR A 98 3.73 -1.35 -5.61
CA TYR A 98 2.41 -0.92 -5.20
C TYR A 98 2.22 -0.97 -3.68
N THR A 99 1.32 -0.13 -3.20
CA THR A 99 0.71 -0.18 -1.86
C THR A 99 -0.79 -0.13 -2.03
N PHE A 100 -1.54 -0.98 -1.33
CA PHE A 100 -3.00 -0.94 -1.41
C PHE A 100 -3.65 -1.04 -0.05
N TYR A 101 -4.81 -0.45 0.06
CA TYR A 101 -5.67 -0.39 1.25
C TYR A 101 -7.03 -0.87 0.86
N TYR A 102 -7.69 -1.67 1.70
CA TYR A 102 -9.03 -2.13 1.38
C TYR A 102 -9.94 -2.27 2.59
N VAL A 103 -11.23 -2.14 2.30
CA VAL A 103 -12.32 -2.41 3.23
C VAL A 103 -13.31 -3.34 2.54
N THR A 104 -13.63 -4.45 3.19
CA THR A 104 -14.70 -5.37 2.76
C THR A 104 -15.75 -5.46 3.85
N LEU A 105 -17.02 -5.23 3.52
CA LEU A 105 -18.09 -5.20 4.50
C LEU A 105 -19.45 -5.55 3.86
N PRO A 106 -20.47 -5.90 4.67
CA PRO A 106 -21.85 -5.93 4.19
C PRO A 106 -22.29 -4.54 3.73
N GLN A 107 -23.18 -4.46 2.73
CA GLN A 107 -23.70 -3.18 2.25
C GLN A 107 -24.42 -2.35 3.34
N GLY A 108 -25.05 -3.05 4.28
CA GLY A 108 -25.95 -2.45 5.26
C GLY A 108 -27.32 -2.07 4.68
N PRO A 109 -28.23 -1.62 5.54
CA PRO A 109 -29.54 -1.12 5.09
C PRO A 109 -29.36 0.01 4.05
N ASP A 110 -30.04 -0.08 2.93
CA ASP A 110 -29.99 0.92 1.84
C ASP A 110 -28.57 1.32 1.38
N GLY A 111 -27.59 0.43 1.59
CA GLY A 111 -26.19 0.66 1.26
C GLY A 111 -25.48 1.66 2.17
N GLU A 112 -26.01 1.94 3.37
CA GLU A 112 -25.45 2.96 4.27
C GLU A 112 -24.03 2.61 4.74
N TYR A 113 -23.75 1.34 5.05
CA TYR A 113 -22.41 0.93 5.50
C TYR A 113 -21.40 1.12 4.38
N PHE A 114 -21.78 0.83 3.15
CA PHE A 114 -20.90 1.01 2.02
C PHE A 114 -20.64 2.50 1.70
N LYS A 115 -21.67 3.35 1.77
CA LYS A 115 -21.52 4.81 1.62
C LYS A 115 -20.56 5.38 2.66
N LEU A 116 -20.68 4.92 3.92
CA LEU A 116 -19.78 5.31 5.01
C LEU A 116 -18.35 4.79 4.76
N ALA A 117 -18.19 3.56 4.28
CA ALA A 117 -16.89 3.00 3.95
C ALA A 117 -16.18 3.81 2.85
N ILE A 118 -16.89 4.22 1.78
CA ILE A 118 -16.32 5.06 0.73
C ILE A 118 -15.84 6.41 1.32
N GLU A 119 -16.64 7.02 2.18
CA GLU A 119 -16.31 8.31 2.80
C GLU A 119 -15.08 8.22 3.69
N LEU A 120 -15.07 7.27 4.63
CA LEU A 120 -13.95 7.09 5.56
C LEU A 120 -12.69 6.63 4.84
N HIS A 121 -12.80 5.75 3.83
CA HIS A 121 -11.68 5.29 3.04
C HIS A 121 -11.07 6.44 2.23
N ALA A 122 -11.87 7.27 1.59
CA ALA A 122 -11.40 8.44 0.88
C ALA A 122 -10.72 9.46 1.82
N ASP A 123 -11.30 9.70 3.00
CA ASP A 123 -10.73 10.59 4.01
C ASP A 123 -9.34 10.10 4.47
N MET A 124 -9.22 8.81 4.78
CA MET A 124 -7.94 8.17 5.12
C MET A 124 -6.91 8.32 3.99
N MET A 125 -7.32 8.10 2.73
CA MET A 125 -6.41 8.15 1.58
C MET A 125 -5.96 9.57 1.23
N LEU A 126 -6.79 10.57 1.48
CA LEU A 126 -6.57 11.94 0.99
C LEU A 126 -6.14 12.94 2.07
N ASP A 127 -6.41 12.68 3.34
CA ASP A 127 -6.22 13.68 4.39
C ASP A 127 -5.64 13.10 5.71
N PRO A 128 -4.67 12.14 5.66
CA PRO A 128 -4.06 11.59 6.87
C PRO A 128 -3.24 12.65 7.59
N VAL A 129 -3.31 12.67 8.93
CA VAL A 129 -2.50 13.61 9.74
C VAL A 129 -1.14 13.07 10.13
N ILE A 130 -0.97 11.75 10.19
CA ILE A 130 0.28 11.08 10.57
C ILE A 130 0.87 11.72 11.83
N PRO A 131 0.23 11.53 13.01
CA PRO A 131 0.62 12.23 14.23
C PRO A 131 1.99 11.77 14.74
N GLU A 132 2.82 12.66 15.23
CA GLU A 132 4.15 12.32 15.79
C GLU A 132 4.05 11.34 16.96
N GLU A 133 3.03 11.48 17.78
CA GLU A 133 2.76 10.58 18.91
C GLU A 133 2.45 9.14 18.45
N GLU A 134 1.92 8.93 17.27
CA GLU A 134 1.66 7.60 16.70
C GLU A 134 2.89 7.03 16.00
N ILE A 135 3.74 7.87 15.42
CA ILE A 135 5.04 7.46 14.86
C ILE A 135 5.93 6.92 15.99
N GLY A 136 6.04 7.65 17.06
CA GLY A 136 6.96 7.42 18.17
C GLY A 136 8.30 8.13 17.98
N LEU A 137 8.99 8.35 19.10
CA LEU A 137 10.29 9.02 19.11
C LEU A 137 11.35 8.24 18.32
N ALA A 138 12.25 8.96 17.66
CA ALA A 138 13.46 8.37 17.11
C ALA A 138 14.37 7.89 18.24
N PHE A 139 15.07 6.78 18.05
CA PHE A 139 15.94 6.21 19.07
C PHE A 139 17.14 5.48 18.45
N ASN A 140 18.20 5.31 19.24
CA ASN A 140 19.33 4.48 18.88
C ASN A 140 18.99 3.00 19.14
N LEU A 141 19.30 2.14 18.20
CA LEU A 141 19.08 0.69 18.36
C LEU A 141 19.86 0.18 19.59
N GLY A 142 19.16 -0.54 20.46
CA GLY A 142 19.71 -1.01 21.74
C GLY A 142 19.47 -0.06 22.92
N ASP A 143 18.81 1.08 22.70
CA ASP A 143 18.36 1.96 23.79
C ASP A 143 17.00 1.49 24.30
N ASP A 144 16.99 0.77 25.40
CA ASP A 144 15.76 0.27 26.04
C ASP A 144 15.06 1.33 26.92
N SER A 145 15.64 2.53 27.04
CA SER A 145 15.07 3.62 27.85
C SER A 145 13.92 4.36 27.19
N VAL A 146 13.68 4.15 25.89
CA VAL A 146 12.60 4.81 25.15
C VAL A 146 11.24 4.28 25.60
N PRO A 147 10.42 5.10 26.29
CA PRO A 147 9.32 4.59 27.13
C PRO A 147 8.05 4.20 26.37
N GLN A 148 7.95 4.40 25.07
CA GLN A 148 6.71 4.19 24.34
C GLN A 148 6.86 3.36 23.09
N LYS A 149 6.20 2.20 23.10
CA LYS A 149 5.98 1.40 21.90
C LYS A 149 4.91 2.06 21.04
N ARG A 150 5.31 2.60 19.90
CA ARG A 150 4.44 3.16 18.88
C ARG A 150 4.72 2.44 17.55
N GLU A 151 4.14 2.89 16.45
CA GLU A 151 4.25 2.21 15.16
C GLU A 151 5.71 1.97 14.73
N ARG A 152 6.62 2.88 15.07
CA ARG A 152 8.05 2.69 14.84
C ARG A 152 8.59 1.40 15.46
N HIS A 153 8.21 1.11 16.70
CA HIS A 153 8.62 -0.14 17.38
C HIS A 153 7.91 -1.36 16.77
N VAL A 154 6.62 -1.21 16.41
CA VAL A 154 5.86 -2.30 15.77
C VAL A 154 6.54 -2.73 14.48
N VAL A 155 6.90 -1.79 13.61
CA VAL A 155 7.59 -2.08 12.34
C VAL A 155 8.97 -2.67 12.58
N ILE A 156 9.73 -2.18 13.57
CA ILE A 156 11.07 -2.73 13.89
C ILE A 156 10.94 -4.17 14.40
N GLU A 157 9.97 -4.48 15.24
CA GLU A 157 9.72 -5.86 15.68
C GLU A 157 9.28 -6.76 14.52
N GLU A 158 8.46 -6.25 13.62
CA GLU A 158 8.09 -6.99 12.40
C GLU A 158 9.32 -7.29 11.52
N ILE A 159 10.23 -6.32 11.33
CA ILE A 159 11.50 -6.56 10.63
C ILE A 159 12.30 -7.68 11.30
N ARG A 160 12.39 -7.68 12.64
CA ARG A 160 13.09 -8.73 13.39
C ARG A 160 12.44 -10.09 13.18
N MET A 161 11.13 -10.19 13.32
CA MET A 161 10.38 -11.43 13.09
C MET A 161 10.58 -11.98 11.67
N ARG A 162 10.56 -11.11 10.66
CA ARG A 162 10.77 -11.50 9.26
C ARG A 162 12.21 -11.95 8.99
N LYS A 163 13.20 -11.30 9.62
CA LYS A 163 14.61 -11.70 9.51
C LYS A 163 14.87 -13.11 10.05
N ASP A 164 14.07 -13.59 10.98
CA ASP A 164 14.20 -14.95 11.52
C ASP A 164 13.63 -16.03 10.59
N GLN A 165 12.76 -15.67 9.66
CA GLN A 165 12.18 -16.59 8.70
C GLN A 165 13.19 -16.99 7.60
N ASN A 166 13.48 -18.29 7.50
CA ASN A 166 14.46 -18.80 6.55
C ASN A 166 14.05 -18.52 5.09
N TRP A 167 12.76 -18.58 4.76
CA TRP A 167 12.27 -18.25 3.41
C TRP A 167 12.54 -16.79 3.05
N THR A 168 12.33 -15.86 3.98
CA THR A 168 12.64 -14.42 3.78
C THR A 168 14.13 -14.20 3.50
N LYS A 169 15.01 -14.92 4.22
CA LYS A 169 16.47 -14.85 3.99
C LYS A 169 16.83 -15.28 2.58
N VAL A 170 16.26 -16.39 2.11
CA VAL A 170 16.51 -16.91 0.76
C VAL A 170 15.98 -15.97 -0.31
N TYR A 171 14.74 -15.46 -0.13
CA TYR A 171 14.12 -14.49 -1.03
C TYR A 171 14.95 -13.21 -1.15
N ASN A 172 15.35 -12.64 -0.04
CA ASN A 172 16.12 -11.39 -0.01
C ASN A 172 17.53 -11.61 -0.61
N ALA A 173 18.18 -12.73 -0.31
CA ALA A 173 19.47 -13.07 -0.91
C ALA A 173 19.36 -13.24 -2.44
N CYS A 174 18.31 -13.87 -2.94
CA CYS A 174 18.06 -14.02 -4.36
C CYS A 174 17.89 -12.64 -5.04
N ASN A 175 17.01 -11.78 -4.52
CA ASN A 175 16.79 -10.43 -5.09
C ASN A 175 18.07 -9.58 -5.04
N PHE A 176 18.76 -9.55 -3.92
CA PHE A 176 19.98 -8.77 -3.76
C PHE A 176 21.09 -9.18 -4.74
N ASN A 177 21.20 -10.46 -5.06
CA ASN A 177 22.18 -10.96 -6.02
C ASN A 177 21.72 -10.83 -7.47
N MET A 178 20.44 -10.92 -7.74
CA MET A 178 19.86 -10.81 -9.07
C MET A 178 19.82 -9.36 -9.57
N TYR A 179 19.48 -8.40 -8.70
CA TYR A 179 19.38 -6.98 -9.02
C TYR A 179 20.59 -6.22 -8.46
N LYS A 180 21.40 -5.61 -9.32
CA LYS A 180 22.56 -4.78 -8.90
C LYS A 180 22.18 -3.30 -8.80
N LYS A 181 21.43 -2.80 -9.76
CA LYS A 181 21.02 -1.41 -9.92
C LYS A 181 19.53 -1.21 -9.61
N HIS A 182 18.69 -2.11 -10.10
CA HIS A 182 17.25 -1.98 -9.97
C HIS A 182 16.82 -2.00 -8.49
N PRO A 183 15.90 -1.11 -8.08
CA PRO A 183 15.43 -1.01 -6.69
C PRO A 183 14.85 -2.29 -6.09
N TYR A 184 14.47 -3.27 -6.91
CA TYR A 184 13.97 -4.56 -6.44
C TYR A 184 14.97 -5.36 -5.58
N LYS A 185 16.26 -4.98 -5.58
CA LYS A 185 17.24 -5.53 -4.64
C LYS A 185 16.91 -5.28 -3.16
N ARG A 186 16.14 -4.19 -2.87
CA ARG A 186 15.81 -3.80 -1.49
C ARG A 186 14.67 -4.64 -0.92
N ASP A 187 14.70 -4.88 0.38
CA ASP A 187 13.54 -5.40 1.11
C ASP A 187 12.47 -4.30 1.22
N VAL A 188 11.21 -4.69 1.15
CA VAL A 188 10.07 -3.76 1.23
C VAL A 188 9.94 -3.16 2.62
N ILE A 189 10.22 -3.96 3.65
CA ILE A 189 10.03 -3.54 5.05
C ILE A 189 11.13 -2.60 5.55
N GLY A 190 12.25 -2.50 4.82
CA GLY A 190 13.40 -1.68 5.19
C GLY A 190 14.30 -2.30 6.24
N THR A 191 15.01 -1.44 6.98
CA THR A 191 15.93 -1.87 8.04
C THR A 191 15.65 -1.14 9.36
N PRO A 192 15.95 -1.76 10.51
CA PRO A 192 15.78 -1.11 11.81
C PRO A 192 16.49 0.23 11.93
N GLU A 193 17.70 0.34 11.31
CA GLU A 193 18.54 1.53 11.35
C GLU A 193 17.87 2.73 10.67
N ILE A 194 17.12 2.49 9.58
CA ILE A 194 16.39 3.54 8.86
C ILE A 194 15.10 3.85 9.60
N ILE A 195 14.31 2.82 9.93
CA ILE A 195 13.02 3.00 10.59
C ILE A 195 13.17 3.67 11.95
N SER A 196 14.26 3.42 12.69
CA SER A 196 14.48 4.06 14.00
C SER A 196 14.66 5.57 13.94
N ARG A 197 15.00 6.15 12.79
CA ARG A 197 15.33 7.58 12.63
C ARG A 197 14.47 8.36 11.65
N VAL A 198 13.74 7.69 10.75
CA VAL A 198 12.89 8.36 9.75
C VAL A 198 11.96 9.36 10.43
N THR A 199 11.90 10.58 9.91
CA THR A 199 11.13 11.69 10.48
C THR A 199 9.71 11.75 9.90
N ARG A 200 8.81 12.43 10.63
CA ARG A 200 7.46 12.71 10.14
C ARG A 200 7.48 13.49 8.82
N ASP A 201 8.38 14.46 8.68
CA ASP A 201 8.46 15.27 7.47
C ASP A 201 8.86 14.44 6.25
N GLU A 202 9.78 13.49 6.39
CA GLU A 202 10.15 12.55 5.32
C GLU A 202 8.95 11.67 4.93
N ILE A 203 8.20 11.16 5.90
CA ILE A 203 6.99 10.36 5.67
C ILE A 203 5.92 11.19 4.96
N MET A 204 5.64 12.40 5.44
CA MET A 204 4.67 13.31 4.83
C MET A 204 5.09 13.74 3.42
N ASN A 205 6.38 13.96 3.19
CA ASN A 205 6.89 14.28 1.86
C ASN A 205 6.72 13.10 0.90
N TYR A 206 7.00 11.88 1.36
CA TYR A 206 6.76 10.66 0.58
C TYR A 206 5.27 10.52 0.23
N TYR A 207 4.38 10.68 1.22
CA TYR A 207 2.93 10.66 1.01
C TYR A 207 2.49 11.71 -0.02
N LYS A 208 2.87 12.97 0.15
CA LYS A 208 2.49 14.06 -0.76
C LYS A 208 3.01 13.84 -2.18
N THR A 209 4.17 13.19 -2.31
CA THR A 209 4.79 12.92 -3.61
C THR A 209 4.07 11.81 -4.38
N PHE A 210 3.73 10.71 -3.72
CA PHE A 210 3.29 9.49 -4.42
C PHE A 210 1.80 9.22 -4.33
N TYR A 211 1.08 9.72 -3.31
CA TYR A 211 -0.37 9.55 -3.17
C TYR A 211 -1.12 10.61 -3.98
N SER A 212 -0.93 10.58 -5.27
CA SER A 212 -1.43 11.55 -6.24
C SER A 212 -2.50 10.91 -7.14
N PRO A 213 -3.34 11.72 -7.83
CA PRO A 213 -4.44 11.18 -8.62
C PRO A 213 -3.98 10.19 -9.70
N GLU A 214 -2.94 10.51 -10.48
CA GLU A 214 -2.44 9.65 -11.56
C GLU A 214 -1.84 8.32 -11.04
N ASN A 215 -1.35 8.32 -9.81
CA ASN A 215 -0.80 7.15 -9.16
C ASN A 215 -1.84 6.27 -8.47
N MET A 216 -3.06 6.78 -8.26
CA MET A 216 -4.08 6.07 -7.49
C MET A 216 -5.15 5.48 -8.41
N THR A 217 -5.54 4.22 -8.11
CA THR A 217 -6.69 3.56 -8.71
C THR A 217 -7.60 3.09 -7.59
N THR A 218 -8.85 3.57 -7.57
CA THR A 218 -9.87 3.10 -6.64
C THR A 218 -10.70 2.01 -7.31
N ILE A 219 -10.76 0.84 -6.71
CA ILE A 219 -11.47 -0.33 -7.23
C ILE A 219 -12.63 -0.65 -6.29
N ILE A 220 -13.80 -0.86 -6.87
CA ILE A 220 -15.01 -1.24 -6.16
C ILE A 220 -15.55 -2.52 -6.75
N VAL A 221 -15.77 -3.50 -5.87
CA VAL A 221 -16.31 -4.81 -6.25
C VAL A 221 -17.50 -5.15 -5.37
N GLY A 222 -18.58 -5.63 -5.94
CA GLY A 222 -19.75 -6.08 -5.19
C GLY A 222 -21.06 -5.78 -5.90
N ASP A 223 -22.16 -5.93 -5.16
CA ASP A 223 -23.51 -5.60 -5.62
C ASP A 223 -23.85 -4.19 -5.18
N PHE A 224 -23.93 -3.24 -6.10
CA PHE A 224 -24.16 -1.84 -5.81
C PHE A 224 -24.88 -1.14 -6.98
N ASP A 225 -25.53 -0.03 -6.65
CA ASP A 225 -26.04 0.93 -7.64
C ASP A 225 -24.85 1.73 -8.21
N LYS A 226 -24.55 1.47 -9.46
CA LYS A 226 -23.37 2.01 -10.15
C LYS A 226 -23.34 3.54 -10.16
N GLU A 227 -24.45 4.18 -10.52
CA GLU A 227 -24.55 5.64 -10.65
C GLU A 227 -24.32 6.32 -9.31
N LYS A 228 -24.91 5.78 -8.23
CA LYS A 228 -24.75 6.31 -6.88
C LYS A 228 -23.33 6.13 -6.36
N VAL A 229 -22.73 4.96 -6.59
CA VAL A 229 -21.37 4.67 -6.15
C VAL A 229 -20.35 5.53 -6.90
N LEU A 230 -20.48 5.62 -8.23
CA LEU A 230 -19.58 6.46 -9.02
C LEU A 230 -19.66 7.93 -8.58
N ALA A 231 -20.86 8.48 -8.42
CA ALA A 231 -21.03 9.85 -7.94
C ALA A 231 -20.45 10.06 -6.52
N LYS A 232 -20.63 9.08 -5.62
CA LYS A 232 -20.04 9.15 -4.26
C LYS A 232 -18.52 9.13 -4.31
N VAL A 233 -17.90 8.23 -5.09
CA VAL A 233 -16.44 8.14 -5.24
C VAL A 233 -15.88 9.42 -5.86
N GLU A 234 -16.51 9.93 -6.93
CA GLU A 234 -16.09 11.19 -7.56
C GLU A 234 -16.11 12.36 -6.58
N LYS A 235 -17.12 12.43 -5.72
CA LYS A 235 -17.27 13.46 -4.69
C LYS A 235 -16.22 13.33 -3.59
N GLU A 236 -16.04 12.13 -3.03
CA GLU A 236 -15.17 11.93 -1.86
C GLU A 236 -13.68 11.92 -2.23
N PHE A 237 -13.30 11.40 -3.41
CA PHE A 237 -11.92 11.42 -3.89
C PHE A 237 -11.60 12.76 -4.59
N ASP A 238 -11.71 13.85 -3.84
CA ASP A 238 -11.29 15.19 -4.28
C ASP A 238 -9.83 15.45 -3.90
N PHE A 239 -8.94 15.34 -4.86
CA PHE A 239 -7.50 15.54 -4.68
C PHE A 239 -7.09 17.01 -4.51
N LYS A 240 -8.01 17.97 -4.55
CA LYS A 240 -7.78 19.41 -4.35
C LYS A 240 -6.59 19.97 -5.15
N GLY A 241 -6.47 19.55 -6.41
CA GLY A 241 -5.38 20.01 -7.29
C GLY A 241 -3.98 19.45 -6.92
N ARG A 242 -3.91 18.36 -6.17
CA ARG A 242 -2.63 17.70 -5.84
C ARG A 242 -1.86 17.37 -7.13
N PRO A 243 -0.56 17.71 -7.21
CA PRO A 243 0.25 17.42 -8.39
C PRO A 243 0.43 15.91 -8.57
N ASN A 244 0.70 15.51 -9.80
CA ASN A 244 1.03 14.12 -10.09
C ASN A 244 2.45 13.76 -9.64
N ALA A 245 2.65 12.49 -9.33
CA ALA A 245 3.93 11.96 -8.91
C ALA A 245 4.98 12.08 -10.03
N PRO A 246 6.26 12.30 -9.69
CA PRO A 246 7.33 12.30 -10.67
C PRO A 246 7.46 10.92 -11.30
N LYS A 247 7.58 10.86 -12.62
CA LYS A 247 7.88 9.62 -13.33
C LYS A 247 9.35 9.26 -13.10
N LYS A 248 9.60 8.14 -12.46
CA LYS A 248 10.94 7.58 -12.22
C LYS A 248 11.20 6.48 -13.23
N ILE A 249 12.29 6.60 -13.99
CA ILE A 249 12.79 5.52 -14.83
C ILE A 249 13.87 4.80 -14.04
N ASN A 250 13.64 3.53 -13.71
CA ASN A 250 14.64 2.72 -13.03
C ASN A 250 15.61 2.12 -14.03
N GLU A 251 16.90 2.05 -13.67
CA GLU A 251 17.88 1.33 -14.46
C GLU A 251 17.54 -0.16 -14.49
N ILE A 252 17.69 -0.77 -15.67
CA ILE A 252 17.45 -2.19 -15.89
C ILE A 252 18.77 -2.91 -15.76
N ASP A 253 18.80 -3.97 -14.94
CA ASP A 253 19.97 -4.82 -14.82
C ASP A 253 20.16 -5.67 -16.08
N ALA A 254 21.41 -5.85 -16.50
CA ALA A 254 21.75 -6.82 -17.52
C ALA A 254 21.67 -8.25 -16.95
N PRO A 255 21.33 -9.25 -17.76
CA PRO A 255 21.45 -10.64 -17.37
C PRO A 255 22.88 -10.94 -16.88
N ALA A 256 23.02 -11.83 -15.91
CA ALA A 256 24.34 -12.28 -15.47
C ALA A 256 24.99 -13.15 -16.58
N ASP A 257 26.31 -12.99 -16.75
CA ASP A 257 27.07 -13.76 -17.74
C ASP A 257 27.19 -15.25 -17.38
N SER A 258 26.93 -15.56 -16.12
CA SER A 258 26.99 -16.93 -15.59
C SER A 258 26.02 -17.13 -14.42
N THR A 259 25.73 -18.38 -14.10
CA THR A 259 24.95 -18.73 -12.91
C THR A 259 25.69 -18.29 -11.63
N VAL A 260 25.01 -17.51 -10.79
CA VAL A 260 25.49 -17.13 -9.47
C VAL A 260 24.82 -18.04 -8.43
N VAL A 261 25.64 -18.78 -7.67
CA VAL A 261 25.17 -19.63 -6.56
C VAL A 261 25.50 -18.97 -5.25
N VAL A 262 24.49 -18.80 -4.39
CA VAL A 262 24.65 -18.23 -3.04
C VAL A 262 24.16 -19.26 -2.05
N GLU A 263 25.05 -19.73 -1.17
CA GLU A 263 24.73 -20.69 -0.12
C GLU A 263 24.75 -19.99 1.25
N ASN A 264 23.68 -20.16 2.00
CA ASN A 264 23.59 -19.71 3.39
C ASN A 264 23.31 -20.92 4.30
N LYS A 265 24.12 -21.11 5.32
CA LYS A 265 23.94 -22.15 6.32
C LYS A 265 23.06 -21.63 7.46
N ALA A 266 22.01 -22.36 7.81
CA ALA A 266 21.11 -22.06 8.93
C ALA A 266 20.81 -23.33 9.73
N LYS A 267 20.47 -23.16 11.01
CA LYS A 267 19.95 -24.27 11.83
C LYS A 267 18.51 -24.53 11.43
N THR A 268 18.27 -25.46 10.54
CA THR A 268 16.95 -25.84 10.06
C THR A 268 16.92 -27.31 9.64
N ASN A 269 15.76 -27.95 9.72
CA ASN A 269 15.55 -29.31 9.27
C ASN A 269 15.11 -29.38 7.79
N THR A 270 14.94 -28.23 7.13
CA THR A 270 14.46 -28.12 5.77
C THR A 270 15.41 -27.28 4.93
N SER A 271 15.74 -27.75 3.73
CA SER A 271 16.49 -26.95 2.76
C SER A 271 15.53 -26.04 1.98
N TYR A 272 15.94 -24.80 1.76
CA TYR A 272 15.21 -23.82 0.98
C TYR A 272 16.00 -23.52 -0.30
N LEU A 273 15.37 -23.63 -1.45
CA LEU A 273 15.96 -23.31 -2.75
C LEU A 273 15.11 -22.25 -3.45
N MET A 274 15.74 -21.23 -3.97
CA MET A 274 15.13 -20.26 -4.86
C MET A 274 15.99 -20.11 -6.11
N VAL A 275 15.35 -20.10 -7.26
CA VAL A 275 16.00 -19.85 -8.56
C VAL A 275 15.37 -18.61 -9.15
N GLY A 276 16.20 -17.60 -9.46
CA GLY A 276 15.76 -16.31 -10.01
C GLY A 276 16.29 -16.12 -11.43
N PHE A 277 15.46 -15.53 -12.28
CA PHE A 277 15.80 -15.10 -13.62
C PHE A 277 15.29 -13.66 -13.83
N LEU A 278 16.07 -12.84 -14.55
CA LEU A 278 15.53 -11.58 -15.05
C LEU A 278 14.53 -11.89 -16.16
N GLY A 279 13.31 -11.37 -16.01
CA GLY A 279 12.27 -11.50 -17.02
C GLY A 279 12.53 -10.62 -18.24
N PRO A 280 11.71 -10.77 -19.31
CA PRO A 280 11.76 -9.86 -20.45
C PRO A 280 11.42 -8.43 -20.02
N LYS A 281 11.91 -7.47 -20.81
CA LYS A 281 11.66 -6.03 -20.60
C LYS A 281 10.22 -5.66 -20.91
#